data_70a81db38ca56469fe37fb4d54b82414
#
_entry.id   70a81db38ca56469fe37fb4d54b82414
#
_cell.length_a   1.000
_cell.length_b   1.000
_cell.length_c   1.000
_cell.angle_alpha   90.00
_cell.angle_beta   90.00
_cell.angle_gamma   90.00
#
_symmetry.space_group_name_H-M   'P 1'
#
loop_
_entity.id
_entity.type
_entity.pdbx_description
1 polymer ?
#
loop_
_entity_poly.entity_id
_entity_poly.type
_entity_poly.pdbx_seq_one_letter_code
_entity_poly.pdbx_strand_id
1 'polypeptide(L)'
;MAVTNGQVGEHAFLRGMYADGYYPDHVVDRGRVILLGLCERIEAERPADLAALYVLTHAATEEFNALQDAFWEADSDIETVAREEIAEDFWFVASAYGFGAADVEELIAPRDW
;
A
#
# COMPACT_ATOMS: atom_id res chain seq x y z
N MET A 1 12.78 -8.84 7.40
CA MET A 1 12.52 -10.10 6.66
C MET A 1 12.36 -9.79 5.19
N ALA A 2 12.86 -10.64 4.33
CA ALA A 2 12.75 -10.43 2.89
C ALA A 2 11.44 -11.02 2.34
N VAL A 3 10.81 -10.27 1.44
CA VAL A 3 9.67 -10.76 0.67
C VAL A 3 10.17 -11.79 -0.34
N THR A 4 9.49 -12.92 -0.46
CA THR A 4 9.88 -14.01 -1.37
C THR A 4 9.13 -14.01 -2.69
N ASN A 5 8.00 -13.29 -2.79
CA ASN A 5 7.23 -13.20 -4.04
C ASN A 5 8.00 -12.43 -5.10
N GLY A 6 8.30 -13.08 -6.23
CA GLY A 6 9.09 -12.48 -7.31
C GLY A 6 8.41 -11.28 -7.97
N GLN A 7 7.09 -11.29 -8.10
CA GLN A 7 6.35 -10.16 -8.67
C GLN A 7 6.48 -8.92 -7.78
N VAL A 8 6.37 -9.11 -6.47
CA VAL A 8 6.53 -8.03 -5.49
C VAL A 8 7.96 -7.51 -5.49
N GLY A 9 8.93 -8.41 -5.56
CA GLY A 9 10.36 -8.04 -5.57
C GLY A 9 10.76 -7.18 -6.75
N GLU A 10 10.06 -7.32 -7.88
CA GLU A 10 10.34 -6.56 -9.10
C GLU A 10 9.47 -5.32 -9.27
N HIS A 11 8.44 -5.18 -8.44
CA HIS A 11 7.50 -4.07 -8.57
C HIS A 11 8.05 -2.76 -8.01
N ALA A 12 7.88 -1.68 -8.76
CA ALA A 12 8.26 -0.33 -8.31
C ALA A 12 7.07 0.31 -7.60
N PHE A 13 6.95 0.08 -6.29
CA PHE A 13 5.87 0.62 -5.50
C PHE A 13 5.87 2.16 -5.50
N LEU A 14 4.67 2.74 -5.64
CA LEU A 14 4.44 4.18 -5.59
C LEU A 14 5.26 4.95 -6.64
N ARG A 15 5.51 4.32 -7.77
CA ARG A 15 6.34 4.87 -8.84
C ARG A 15 5.87 6.25 -9.29
N GLY A 16 4.57 6.44 -9.46
CA GLY A 16 4.01 7.70 -9.92
C GLY A 16 4.22 8.82 -8.91
N MET A 17 4.26 8.48 -7.61
CA MET A 17 4.52 9.47 -6.56
C MET A 17 5.99 9.89 -6.55
N TYR A 18 6.91 8.95 -6.76
CA TYR A 18 8.33 9.28 -6.88
C TYR A 18 8.62 10.15 -8.09
N ALA A 19 7.89 9.95 -9.17
CA ALA A 19 8.07 10.72 -10.40
C ALA A 19 7.49 12.12 -10.31
N ASP A 20 6.63 12.40 -9.33
CA ASP A 20 5.96 13.69 -9.15
C ASP A 20 6.65 14.47 -8.03
N GLY A 21 7.22 15.63 -8.35
CA GLY A 21 7.95 16.46 -7.38
C GLY A 21 7.10 17.01 -6.24
N TYR A 22 5.77 16.89 -6.31
CA TYR A 22 4.88 17.30 -5.23
C TYR A 22 5.04 16.43 -3.97
N TYR A 23 5.44 15.16 -4.14
CA TYR A 23 5.58 14.23 -3.03
C TYR A 23 7.05 14.07 -2.65
N PRO A 24 7.43 14.41 -1.39
CA PRO A 24 8.83 14.28 -0.97
C PRO A 24 9.23 12.80 -0.85
N ASP A 25 10.37 12.45 -1.44
CA ASP A 25 10.85 11.07 -1.50
C ASP A 25 10.91 10.39 -0.14
N HIS A 26 11.36 11.11 0.90
CA HIS A 26 11.50 10.51 2.23
C HIS A 26 10.17 10.09 2.85
N VAL A 27 9.06 10.75 2.47
CA VAL A 27 7.72 10.37 2.93
C VAL A 27 7.17 9.24 2.08
N VAL A 28 7.39 9.29 0.76
CA VAL A 28 7.00 8.21 -0.15
C VAL A 28 7.69 6.91 0.24
N ASP A 29 8.97 6.98 0.66
CA ASP A 29 9.72 5.82 1.17
C ASP A 29 8.99 5.14 2.33
N ARG A 30 8.39 5.91 3.22
CA ARG A 30 7.61 5.37 4.34
C ARG A 30 6.36 4.63 3.85
N GLY A 31 5.72 5.14 2.82
CA GLY A 31 4.59 4.46 2.17
C GLY A 31 5.01 3.13 1.54
N ARG A 32 6.16 3.13 0.89
CA ARG A 32 6.72 1.91 0.32
C ARG A 32 6.99 0.85 1.40
N VAL A 33 7.52 1.27 2.53
CA VAL A 33 7.75 0.37 3.67
C VAL A 33 6.44 -0.23 4.18
N ILE A 34 5.36 0.56 4.23
CA ILE A 34 4.04 0.06 4.62
C ILE A 34 3.59 -1.07 3.68
N LEU A 35 3.71 -0.87 2.38
CA LEU A 35 3.29 -1.87 1.38
C LEU A 35 4.15 -3.12 1.43
N LEU A 36 5.46 -2.98 1.61
CA LEU A 36 6.36 -4.12 1.76
C LEU A 36 6.06 -4.87 3.06
N GLY A 37 5.76 -4.15 4.13
CA GLY A 37 5.36 -4.74 5.41
C GLY A 37 4.06 -5.54 5.28
N LEU A 38 3.11 -5.05 4.49
CA LEU A 38 1.88 -5.78 4.18
C LEU A 38 2.22 -7.11 3.48
N CYS A 39 3.10 -7.07 2.48
CA CYS A 39 3.52 -8.28 1.77
C CYS A 39 4.18 -9.29 2.72
N GLU A 40 5.06 -8.83 3.61
CA GLU A 40 5.69 -9.69 4.61
C GLU A 40 4.66 -10.36 5.51
N ARG A 41 3.64 -9.62 5.93
CA ARG A 41 2.57 -10.17 6.77
C ARG A 41 1.74 -11.19 6.01
N ILE A 42 1.42 -10.93 4.74
CA ILE A 42 0.69 -11.91 3.92
C ILE A 42 1.48 -13.20 3.81
N GLU A 43 2.79 -13.11 3.59
CA GLU A 43 3.65 -14.30 3.49
C GLU A 43 3.74 -15.06 4.81
N ALA A 44 3.79 -14.34 5.93
CA ALA A 44 3.89 -14.95 7.25
C ALA A 44 2.56 -15.55 7.72
N GLU A 45 1.45 -14.86 7.51
CA GLU A 45 0.14 -15.26 8.05
C GLU A 45 -0.68 -16.11 7.10
N ARG A 46 -0.39 -16.04 5.80
CA ARG A 46 -1.08 -16.84 4.75
C ARG A 46 -2.60 -16.79 4.87
N PRO A 47 -3.21 -15.60 4.66
CA PRO A 47 -4.67 -15.47 4.78
C PRO A 47 -5.36 -16.50 3.88
N ALA A 48 -6.36 -17.19 4.44
CA ALA A 48 -7.03 -18.29 3.76
C ALA A 48 -8.14 -17.81 2.80
N ASP A 49 -8.64 -16.59 2.99
CA ASP A 49 -9.75 -16.04 2.22
C ASP A 49 -9.68 -14.52 2.16
N LEU A 50 -10.61 -13.90 1.44
CA LEU A 50 -10.67 -12.44 1.31
C LEU A 50 -10.88 -11.76 2.66
N ALA A 51 -11.72 -12.30 3.52
CA ALA A 51 -11.96 -11.69 4.84
C ALA A 51 -10.67 -11.59 5.65
N ALA A 52 -9.86 -12.64 5.66
CA ALA A 52 -8.57 -12.63 6.34
C ALA A 52 -7.58 -11.67 5.68
N LEU A 53 -7.57 -11.59 4.35
CA LEU A 53 -6.75 -10.64 3.62
C LEU A 53 -7.11 -9.20 3.99
N TYR A 54 -8.41 -8.88 4.02
CA TYR A 54 -8.87 -7.52 4.33
C TYR A 54 -8.45 -7.06 5.72
N VAL A 55 -8.34 -7.95 6.69
CA VAL A 55 -7.80 -7.60 8.01
C VAL A 55 -6.39 -7.01 7.87
N LEU A 56 -5.56 -7.63 7.04
CA LEU A 56 -4.18 -7.18 6.84
C LEU A 56 -4.11 -5.88 6.03
N THR A 57 -4.92 -5.77 4.97
CA THR A 57 -4.92 -4.56 4.15
C THR A 57 -5.51 -3.37 4.92
N HIS A 58 -6.50 -3.61 5.75
CA HIS A 58 -7.06 -2.53 6.59
C HIS A 58 -6.02 -2.00 7.58
N ALA A 59 -5.21 -2.87 8.18
CA ALA A 59 -4.13 -2.43 9.06
C ALA A 59 -3.12 -1.57 8.31
N ALA A 60 -2.75 -1.96 7.09
CA ALA A 60 -1.85 -1.16 6.25
C ALA A 60 -2.48 0.18 5.86
N THR A 61 -3.78 0.18 5.56
CA THR A 61 -4.52 1.41 5.24
C THR A 61 -4.50 2.38 6.41
N GLU A 62 -4.66 1.89 7.64
CA GLU A 62 -4.56 2.71 8.85
C GLU A 62 -3.16 3.32 9.00
N GLU A 63 -2.12 2.60 8.59
CA GLU A 63 -0.76 3.15 8.59
C GLU A 63 -0.63 4.29 7.57
N PHE A 64 -1.29 4.20 6.42
CA PHE A 64 -1.36 5.31 5.47
C PHE A 64 -2.15 6.49 6.02
N ASN A 65 -3.20 6.25 6.79
CA ASN A 65 -3.92 7.33 7.47
C ASN A 65 -2.97 8.11 8.38
N ALA A 66 -2.14 7.41 9.15
CA ALA A 66 -1.13 8.04 10.00
C ALA A 66 -0.05 8.75 9.18
N LEU A 67 0.31 8.22 8.02
CA LEU A 67 1.32 8.81 7.15
C LEU A 67 0.86 10.15 6.55
N GLN A 68 -0.44 10.39 6.47
CA GLN A 68 -1.00 11.65 6.00
C GLN A 68 -0.41 12.84 6.76
N ASP A 69 -0.21 12.71 8.07
CA ASP A 69 0.39 13.77 8.88
C ASP A 69 1.81 14.11 8.43
N ALA A 70 2.58 13.10 8.01
CA ALA A 70 3.92 13.32 7.52
C ALA A 70 3.94 14.06 6.17
N PHE A 71 2.93 13.79 5.31
CA PHE A 71 2.78 14.55 4.07
C PHE A 71 2.45 16.01 4.38
N TRP A 72 1.50 16.26 5.28
CA TRP A 72 1.15 17.64 5.66
C TRP A 72 2.34 18.41 6.23
N GLU A 73 3.14 17.79 7.08
CA GLU A 73 4.34 18.41 7.65
C GLU A 73 5.37 18.78 6.58
N ALA A 74 5.35 18.09 5.45
CA ALA A 74 6.25 18.34 4.33
C ALA A 74 5.60 19.19 3.23
N ASP A 75 4.50 19.89 3.56
CA ASP A 75 3.72 20.72 2.62
C ASP A 75 3.17 19.93 1.43
N SER A 76 2.79 18.68 1.67
CA SER A 76 2.20 17.80 0.68
C SER A 76 0.88 17.22 1.20
N ASP A 77 0.24 16.37 0.42
CA ASP A 77 -1.03 15.73 0.80
C ASP A 77 -1.22 14.46 -0.02
N ILE A 78 -2.04 13.55 0.47
CA ILE A 78 -2.48 12.40 -0.33
C ILE A 78 -3.64 12.89 -1.20
N GLU A 79 -3.33 13.38 -2.38
CA GLU A 79 -4.31 13.88 -3.35
C GLU A 79 -4.66 12.80 -4.37
N THR A 80 -5.40 13.17 -5.42
CA THR A 80 -5.94 12.24 -6.42
C THR A 80 -4.88 11.30 -7.00
N VAL A 81 -3.73 11.83 -7.40
CA VAL A 81 -2.65 11.00 -7.97
C VAL A 81 -2.15 9.99 -6.94
N ALA A 82 -1.91 10.44 -5.72
CA ALA A 82 -1.44 9.55 -4.65
C ALA A 82 -2.49 8.49 -4.29
N ARG A 83 -3.76 8.89 -4.20
CA ARG A 83 -4.85 7.94 -3.92
C ARG A 83 -4.91 6.82 -4.95
N GLU A 84 -4.85 7.19 -6.22
CA GLU A 84 -4.89 6.21 -7.30
C GLU A 84 -3.68 5.29 -7.26
N GLU A 85 -2.50 5.84 -7.05
CA GLU A 85 -1.25 5.10 -6.99
C GLU A 85 -1.24 4.11 -5.82
N ILE A 86 -1.67 4.56 -4.65
CA ILE A 86 -1.75 3.71 -3.45
C ILE A 86 -2.78 2.61 -3.67
N ALA A 87 -3.97 2.96 -4.19
CA ALA A 87 -5.03 1.99 -4.43
C ALA A 87 -4.59 0.91 -5.45
N GLU A 88 -3.93 1.31 -6.52
CA GLU A 88 -3.40 0.38 -7.52
C GLU A 88 -2.38 -0.57 -6.91
N ASP A 89 -1.52 -0.09 -6.03
CA ASP A 89 -0.52 -0.92 -5.39
C ASP A 89 -1.13 -1.89 -4.38
N PHE A 90 -2.19 -1.50 -3.67
CA PHE A 90 -2.94 -2.44 -2.84
C PHE A 90 -3.53 -3.57 -3.69
N TRP A 91 -4.13 -3.22 -4.83
CA TRP A 91 -4.68 -4.22 -5.75
C TRP A 91 -3.59 -5.11 -6.32
N PHE A 92 -2.44 -4.53 -6.69
CA PHE A 92 -1.30 -5.29 -7.17
C PHE A 92 -0.85 -6.33 -6.13
N VAL A 93 -0.74 -5.92 -4.86
CA VAL A 93 -0.36 -6.82 -3.78
C VAL A 93 -1.36 -7.97 -3.68
N ALA A 94 -2.66 -7.66 -3.64
CA ALA A 94 -3.70 -8.70 -3.57
C ALA A 94 -3.57 -9.69 -4.73
N SER A 95 -3.41 -9.18 -5.95
CA SER A 95 -3.27 -10.01 -7.15
C SER A 95 -2.01 -10.86 -7.12
N ALA A 96 -0.89 -10.30 -6.66
CA ALA A 96 0.40 -11.01 -6.59
C ALA A 96 0.36 -12.20 -5.65
N TYR A 97 -0.53 -12.16 -4.65
CA TYR A 97 -0.71 -13.25 -3.69
C TYR A 97 -1.94 -14.11 -3.99
N GLY A 98 -2.49 -14.00 -5.20
CA GLY A 98 -3.55 -14.88 -5.66
C GLY A 98 -4.97 -14.43 -5.32
N PHE A 99 -5.16 -13.19 -4.89
CA PHE A 99 -6.46 -12.62 -4.55
C PHE A 99 -6.97 -11.66 -5.63
N GLY A 100 -6.96 -12.11 -6.88
CA GLY A 100 -7.41 -11.28 -8.01
C GLY A 100 -8.90 -10.91 -7.97
N ALA A 101 -9.69 -11.57 -7.12
CA ALA A 101 -11.10 -11.25 -6.90
C ALA A 101 -11.32 -10.17 -5.84
N ALA A 102 -10.24 -9.66 -5.22
CA ALA A 102 -10.36 -8.63 -4.19
C ALA A 102 -10.94 -7.33 -4.78
N ASP A 103 -11.81 -6.68 -3.99
CA ASP A 103 -12.38 -5.38 -4.33
C ASP A 103 -11.44 -4.29 -3.83
N VAL A 104 -10.97 -3.42 -4.74
CA VAL A 104 -10.06 -2.33 -4.40
C VAL A 104 -10.63 -1.44 -3.29
N GLU A 105 -11.91 -1.10 -3.38
CA GLU A 105 -12.54 -0.24 -2.37
C GLU A 105 -12.59 -0.91 -1.00
N GLU A 106 -12.75 -2.23 -0.99
CA GLU A 106 -12.75 -2.98 0.27
C GLU A 106 -11.35 -3.10 0.85
N LEU A 107 -10.33 -3.24 0.00
CA LEU A 107 -8.93 -3.30 0.44
C LEU A 107 -8.53 -2.08 1.27
N ILE A 108 -9.03 -0.91 0.89
CA ILE A 108 -8.69 0.37 1.51
C ILE A 108 -9.89 1.03 2.20
N ALA A 109 -10.88 0.23 2.61
CA ALA A 109 -12.13 0.74 3.18
C ALA A 109 -11.95 1.71 4.35
N PRO A 110 -11.00 1.51 5.29
CA PRO A 110 -10.84 2.45 6.41
C PRO A 110 -10.07 3.73 6.10
N ARG A 111 -9.70 3.96 4.83
CA ARG A 111 -8.94 5.17 4.47
C ARG A 111 -9.70 6.45 4.79
N ASP A 112 -8.96 7.46 5.22
CA ASP A 112 -9.49 8.81 5.44
C ASP A 112 -8.89 9.87 4.49
N TRP A 113 -8.19 9.41 3.47
CA TRP A 113 -7.57 10.25 2.43
C TRP A 113 -8.23 10.12 1.07
#